data_d98e9d6aacdb9d143fae45764057e4b4
#
_entry.id   d98e9d6aacdb9d143fae45764057e4b4
#
_cell.length_a   1.000
_cell.length_b   1.000
_cell.length_c   1.000
_cell.angle_alpha   90.00
_cell.angle_beta   90.00
_cell.angle_gamma   90.00
#
_symmetry.space_group_name_H-M   'P 1'
#
loop_
_entity.id
_entity.type
_entity.pdbx_description
1 polymer ?
#
loop_
_entity_poly.entity_id
_entity_poly.type
_entity_poly.pdbx_seq_one_letter_code
_entity_poly.pdbx_strand_id
1 'polypeptide(L)'
;PAYTQVERVLVLDSVHAGYVSGSPGPVESELTPADLEIWVRLAHDAMAGRKRLLVTHSEVFPGTFASTTETADYLVRQIGAARWPVLKWGPVGMQQLSEVKRGGLEVQGFAGNSAPDHVDHLYGIDEFMRLLLSGRRITRIN
;
A
#
# COMPACT_ATOMS: atom_id res chain seq x y z
N PRO A 1 -2.47 11.84 19.86
CA PRO A 1 -3.37 10.90 20.52
C PRO A 1 -4.04 9.95 19.52
N ALA A 2 -4.63 10.46 18.43
CA ALA A 2 -5.36 9.60 17.46
C ALA A 2 -4.48 8.53 16.80
N TYR A 3 -3.26 8.86 16.39
CA TYR A 3 -2.34 7.92 15.75
C TYR A 3 -1.98 6.72 16.64
N THR A 4 -1.78 6.94 17.92
CA THR A 4 -1.41 5.89 18.88
C THR A 4 -2.53 4.88 19.13
N GLN A 5 -3.78 5.29 18.90
CA GLN A 5 -4.96 4.44 19.06
C GLN A 5 -5.23 3.56 17.82
N VAL A 6 -4.66 3.92 16.68
CA VAL A 6 -4.80 3.12 15.45
C VAL A 6 -3.90 1.90 15.53
N GLU A 7 -4.46 0.72 15.48
CA GLU A 7 -3.75 -0.57 15.51
C GLU A 7 -3.63 -1.21 14.14
N ARG A 8 -4.65 -1.06 13.29
CA ARG A 8 -4.74 -1.71 11.98
C ARG A 8 -5.24 -0.73 10.94
N VAL A 9 -4.61 -0.74 9.77
CA VAL A 9 -4.98 0.10 8.64
C VAL A 9 -5.04 -0.75 7.38
N LEU A 10 -6.16 -0.66 6.68
CA LEU A 10 -6.35 -1.22 5.35
C LEU A 10 -6.44 -0.08 4.34
N VAL A 11 -5.62 -0.15 3.30
CA VAL A 11 -5.59 0.83 2.22
C VAL A 11 -5.78 0.12 0.90
N LEU A 12 -6.89 0.38 0.25
CA LEU A 12 -7.31 -0.28 -0.98
C LEU A 12 -7.08 0.65 -2.17
N ASP A 13 -5.96 0.44 -2.87
CA ASP A 13 -5.57 1.17 -4.09
C ASP A 13 -5.70 2.70 -3.96
N SER A 14 -5.29 3.27 -2.81
CA SER A 14 -5.62 4.66 -2.47
C SER A 14 -4.56 5.44 -1.68
N VAL A 15 -3.30 5.05 -1.73
CA VAL A 15 -2.22 5.92 -1.23
C VAL A 15 -1.93 6.98 -2.30
N HIS A 16 -2.24 8.22 -1.99
CA HIS A 16 -2.09 9.34 -2.91
C HIS A 16 -0.87 10.21 -2.59
N ALA A 17 -0.23 10.72 -3.63
CA ALA A 17 0.80 11.74 -3.55
C ALA A 17 0.82 12.59 -4.83
N GLY A 18 1.19 13.85 -4.71
CA GLY A 18 1.52 14.69 -5.82
C GLY A 18 2.95 14.48 -6.31
N TYR A 19 3.27 15.10 -7.45
CA TYR A 19 4.64 15.21 -7.93
C TYR A 19 5.25 16.54 -7.49
N VAL A 20 6.54 16.55 -7.15
CA VAL A 20 7.26 17.79 -6.80
C VAL A 20 7.18 18.82 -7.92
N SER A 21 7.24 18.38 -9.17
CA SER A 21 7.08 19.22 -10.38
C SER A 21 5.63 19.63 -10.68
N GLY A 22 4.65 19.13 -9.90
CA GLY A 22 3.21 19.34 -10.14
C GLY A 22 2.60 18.48 -11.24
N SER A 23 3.41 17.75 -12.02
CA SER A 23 2.95 16.86 -13.09
C SER A 23 3.98 15.75 -13.34
N PRO A 24 3.57 14.58 -13.91
CA PRO A 24 4.51 13.55 -14.29
C PRO A 24 5.47 14.04 -15.38
N GLY A 25 6.74 13.72 -15.21
CA GLY A 25 7.78 13.99 -16.21
C GLY A 25 7.93 12.86 -17.23
N PRO A 26 8.79 13.06 -18.27
CA PRO A 26 9.07 12.03 -19.26
C PRO A 26 9.96 10.89 -18.73
N VAL A 27 10.56 11.07 -17.58
CA VAL A 27 11.29 10.07 -16.79
C VAL A 27 10.69 9.98 -15.42
N GLU A 28 11.17 9.06 -14.58
CA GLU A 28 10.68 8.88 -13.21
C GLU A 28 10.53 10.22 -12.50
N SER A 29 9.32 10.48 -12.05
CA SER A 29 8.95 11.74 -11.39
C SER A 29 9.14 11.61 -9.88
N GLU A 30 9.65 12.67 -9.26
CA GLU A 30 9.81 12.72 -7.81
C GLU A 30 8.46 12.99 -7.13
N LEU A 31 8.10 12.14 -6.17
CA LEU A 31 6.89 12.31 -5.38
C LEU A 31 7.11 13.29 -4.23
N THR A 32 6.04 13.98 -3.84
CA THR A 32 6.05 14.93 -2.72
C THR A 32 6.18 14.19 -1.38
N PRO A 33 7.32 14.27 -0.67
CA PRO A 33 7.55 13.49 0.53
C PRO A 33 6.54 13.77 1.65
N ALA A 34 6.08 15.01 1.78
CA ALA A 34 5.12 15.41 2.81
C ALA A 34 3.78 14.67 2.70
N ASP A 35 3.36 14.31 1.49
CA ASP A 35 2.12 13.55 1.26
C ASP A 35 2.22 12.10 1.76
N LEU A 36 3.44 11.58 1.89
CA LEU A 36 3.70 10.17 2.20
C LEU A 36 4.27 9.94 3.61
N GLU A 37 4.56 11.00 4.36
CA GLU A 37 5.20 10.93 5.67
C GLU A 37 4.44 10.02 6.65
N ILE A 38 3.13 10.17 6.73
CA ILE A 38 2.29 9.34 7.63
C ILE A 38 2.31 7.86 7.22
N TRP A 39 2.34 7.58 5.92
CA TRP A 39 2.37 6.22 5.39
C TRP A 39 3.71 5.55 5.66
N VAL A 40 4.82 6.27 5.48
CA VAL A 40 6.17 5.79 5.83
C VAL A 40 6.26 5.47 7.32
N ARG A 41 5.74 6.34 8.18
CA ARG A 41 5.69 6.11 9.63
C ARG A 41 4.87 4.87 9.98
N LEU A 42 3.68 4.72 9.39
CA LEU A 42 2.82 3.54 9.58
C LEU A 42 3.53 2.25 9.12
N ALA A 43 4.22 2.30 7.99
CA ALA A 43 4.97 1.15 7.47
C ALA A 43 6.10 0.73 8.41
N HIS A 44 6.87 1.68 8.95
CA HIS A 44 7.90 1.40 9.95
C HIS A 44 7.30 0.78 11.23
N ASP A 45 6.20 1.33 11.73
CA ASP A 45 5.51 0.81 12.91
C ASP A 45 4.95 -0.60 12.66
N ALA A 46 4.44 -0.86 11.46
CA ALA A 46 3.97 -2.17 11.07
C ALA A 46 5.12 -3.19 10.97
N MET A 47 6.24 -2.82 10.33
CA MET A 47 7.43 -3.68 10.27
C MET A 47 7.95 -4.05 11.65
N ALA A 48 7.89 -3.13 12.60
CA ALA A 48 8.29 -3.36 13.99
C ALA A 48 7.26 -4.14 14.81
N GLY A 49 6.13 -4.52 14.23
CA GLY A 49 5.05 -5.27 14.90
C GLY A 49 4.18 -4.45 15.84
N ARG A 50 4.33 -3.13 15.85
CA ARG A 50 3.50 -2.22 16.67
C ARG A 50 2.12 -1.96 16.07
N LYS A 51 2.01 -2.08 14.76
CA LYS A 51 0.77 -1.90 14.00
C LYS A 51 0.64 -2.96 12.91
N ARG A 52 -0.52 -2.99 12.28
CA ARG A 52 -0.71 -3.75 11.04
C ARG A 52 -1.11 -2.81 9.93
N LEU A 53 -0.45 -2.95 8.79
CA LEU A 53 -0.75 -2.17 7.59
C LEU A 53 -0.81 -3.11 6.39
N LEU A 54 -1.97 -3.17 5.76
CA LEU A 54 -2.17 -3.81 4.46
C LEU A 54 -2.45 -2.73 3.42
N VAL A 55 -1.58 -2.63 2.43
CA VAL A 55 -1.72 -1.72 1.29
C VAL A 55 -1.88 -2.54 0.02
N THR A 56 -2.89 -2.24 -0.76
CA THR A 56 -3.01 -2.75 -2.13
C THR A 56 -2.78 -1.63 -3.14
N HIS A 57 -2.28 -1.97 -4.31
CA HIS A 57 -2.07 -1.03 -5.40
C HIS A 57 -2.29 -1.69 -6.76
N SER A 58 -2.62 -0.87 -7.75
CA SER A 58 -2.83 -1.27 -9.15
C SER A 58 -1.95 -0.44 -10.09
N GLU A 59 -2.05 -0.72 -11.38
CA GLU A 59 -1.33 0.01 -12.44
C GLU A 59 -2.17 1.12 -13.06
N VAL A 60 -3.26 1.54 -12.41
CA VAL A 60 -4.08 2.67 -12.86
C VAL A 60 -3.27 3.95 -12.80
N PHE A 61 -3.10 4.60 -13.95
CA PHE A 61 -2.36 5.85 -14.08
C PHE A 61 -3.31 7.04 -14.17
N PRO A 62 -3.40 7.88 -13.12
CA PRO A 62 -4.34 9.01 -13.10
C PRO A 62 -3.95 10.16 -14.03
N GLY A 63 -2.67 10.32 -14.36
CA GLY A 63 -2.15 11.34 -15.26
C GLY A 63 -1.86 12.71 -14.61
N THR A 64 -2.42 13.01 -13.44
CA THR A 64 -2.27 14.30 -12.76
C THR A 64 -1.60 14.20 -11.38
N PHE A 65 -1.61 13.03 -10.80
CA PHE A 65 -0.94 12.68 -9.53
C PHE A 65 -0.39 11.26 -9.63
N ALA A 66 0.41 10.86 -8.65
CA ALA A 66 1.07 9.57 -8.66
C ALA A 66 0.07 8.41 -8.68
N SER A 67 0.38 7.37 -9.44
CA SER A 67 -0.32 6.10 -9.36
C SER A 67 -0.07 5.45 -8.00
N THR A 68 -0.94 4.55 -7.59
CA THR A 68 -0.77 3.80 -6.34
C THR A 68 0.42 2.85 -6.39
N THR A 69 0.86 2.43 -7.58
CA THR A 69 2.13 1.69 -7.77
C THR A 69 3.33 2.57 -7.46
N GLU A 70 3.38 3.81 -7.95
CA GLU A 70 4.46 4.74 -7.64
C GLU A 70 4.56 5.04 -6.15
N THR A 71 3.43 5.27 -5.48
CA THR A 71 3.40 5.51 -4.03
C THR A 71 3.78 4.27 -3.24
N ALA A 72 3.34 3.08 -3.62
CA ALA A 72 3.74 1.82 -3.01
C ALA A 72 5.25 1.57 -3.17
N ASP A 73 5.81 1.82 -4.34
CA ASP A 73 7.26 1.70 -4.60
C ASP A 73 8.05 2.69 -3.75
N TYR A 74 7.55 3.91 -3.60
CA TYR A 74 8.14 4.89 -2.69
C TYR A 74 8.20 4.36 -1.25
N LEU A 75 7.08 3.87 -0.71
CA LEU A 75 7.03 3.30 0.64
C LEU A 75 8.02 2.14 0.81
N VAL A 76 8.03 1.21 -0.13
CA VAL A 76 8.92 0.03 -0.09
C VAL A 76 10.40 0.43 -0.08
N ARG A 77 10.78 1.42 -0.90
CA ARG A 77 12.15 1.97 -0.91
C ARG A 77 12.50 2.66 0.41
N GLN A 78 11.61 3.51 0.93
CA GLN A 78 11.87 4.27 2.18
C GLN A 78 12.08 3.36 3.39
N ILE A 79 11.39 2.23 3.45
CA ILE A 79 11.50 1.29 4.57
C ILE A 79 12.56 0.21 4.36
N GLY A 80 13.20 0.17 3.19
CA GLY A 80 14.22 -0.83 2.85
C GLY A 80 13.67 -2.27 2.80
N ALA A 81 12.41 -2.45 2.43
CA ALA A 81 11.81 -3.77 2.30
C ALA A 81 12.04 -4.35 0.90
N ALA A 82 12.02 -5.68 0.82
CA ALA A 82 12.10 -6.39 -0.45
C ALA A 82 10.71 -6.70 -0.99
N ARG A 83 10.52 -6.46 -2.28
CA ARG A 83 9.34 -6.85 -3.04
C ARG A 83 9.61 -8.17 -3.76
N TRP A 84 8.69 -9.11 -3.64
CA TRP A 84 8.76 -10.40 -4.30
C TRP A 84 7.72 -10.50 -5.42
N PRO A 85 8.08 -10.97 -6.61
CA PRO A 85 7.11 -11.28 -7.64
C PRO A 85 6.28 -12.48 -7.22
N VAL A 86 4.99 -12.40 -7.47
CA VAL A 86 4.06 -13.52 -7.29
C VAL A 86 3.14 -13.57 -8.50
N LEU A 87 2.49 -14.70 -8.70
CA LEU A 87 1.45 -14.86 -9.73
C LEU A 87 0.36 -15.73 -9.15
N LYS A 88 -0.66 -15.11 -8.59
CA LYS A 88 -1.79 -15.82 -7.98
C LYS A 88 -3.07 -15.01 -8.07
N TRP A 89 -4.20 -15.69 -7.97
CA TRP A 89 -5.50 -15.05 -7.88
C TRP A 89 -5.70 -14.46 -6.48
N GLY A 90 -6.12 -13.21 -6.44
CA GLY A 90 -6.56 -12.51 -5.25
C GLY A 90 -8.07 -12.39 -5.16
N PRO A 91 -8.56 -11.52 -4.25
CA PRO A 91 -9.99 -11.25 -4.09
C PRO A 91 -10.66 -10.87 -5.41
N VAL A 92 -11.92 -11.29 -5.58
CA VAL A 92 -12.78 -11.04 -6.76
C VAL A 92 -12.13 -11.36 -8.11
N GLY A 93 -11.17 -12.30 -8.13
CA GLY A 93 -10.47 -12.69 -9.34
C GLY A 93 -9.37 -11.73 -9.81
N MET A 94 -8.96 -10.77 -8.99
CA MET A 94 -7.80 -9.92 -9.31
C MET A 94 -6.52 -10.74 -9.36
N GLN A 95 -5.65 -10.46 -10.32
CA GLN A 95 -4.36 -11.12 -10.44
C GLN A 95 -3.30 -10.38 -9.60
N GLN A 96 -2.79 -11.03 -8.55
CA GLN A 96 -1.70 -10.47 -7.75
C GLN A 96 -0.36 -10.72 -8.44
N LEU A 97 0.44 -9.67 -8.56
CA LEU A 97 1.73 -9.67 -9.28
C LEU A 97 2.93 -9.52 -8.35
N SER A 98 2.75 -8.95 -7.18
CA SER A 98 3.84 -8.74 -6.24
C SER A 98 3.36 -8.70 -4.81
N GLU A 99 4.29 -8.95 -3.88
CA GLU A 99 4.03 -8.77 -2.45
C GLU A 99 5.27 -8.31 -1.68
N VAL A 100 5.01 -7.59 -0.60
CA VAL A 100 5.95 -7.32 0.48
C VAL A 100 5.29 -7.83 1.76
N LYS A 101 6.02 -8.65 2.52
CA LYS A 101 5.60 -9.14 3.84
C LYS A 101 6.74 -8.97 4.82
N ARG A 102 6.56 -8.13 5.83
CA ARG A 102 7.55 -7.94 6.88
C ARG A 102 6.89 -7.46 8.17
N GLY A 103 6.99 -8.25 9.24
CA GLY A 103 6.31 -7.96 10.50
C GLY A 103 4.79 -7.87 10.31
N GLY A 104 4.20 -6.73 10.66
CA GLY A 104 2.79 -6.42 10.42
C GLY A 104 2.50 -5.69 9.12
N LEU A 105 3.53 -5.48 8.27
CA LEU A 105 3.37 -4.86 6.97
C LEU A 105 3.10 -5.88 5.87
N GLU A 106 2.12 -5.60 5.05
CA GLU A 106 1.85 -6.31 3.79
C GLU A 106 1.51 -5.30 2.69
N VAL A 107 2.19 -5.40 1.56
CA VAL A 107 1.91 -4.61 0.35
C VAL A 107 1.66 -5.58 -0.79
N GLN A 108 0.51 -5.46 -1.45
CA GLN A 108 0.09 -6.33 -2.54
C GLN A 108 -0.14 -5.52 -3.81
N GLY A 109 0.59 -5.85 -4.87
CA GLY A 109 0.40 -5.28 -6.20
C GLY A 109 -0.45 -6.17 -7.08
N PHE A 110 -1.43 -5.58 -7.74
CA PHE A 110 -2.38 -6.26 -8.62
C PHE A 110 -2.29 -5.72 -10.05
N ALA A 111 -2.53 -6.61 -11.02
CA ALA A 111 -2.76 -6.23 -12.41
C ALA A 111 -4.05 -5.40 -12.50
N GLY A 112 -4.09 -4.51 -13.47
CA GLY A 112 -5.26 -3.70 -13.77
C GLY A 112 -4.89 -2.23 -13.97
N ASN A 113 -5.42 -1.62 -15.02
CA ASN A 113 -5.10 -0.25 -15.44
C ASN A 113 -6.34 0.58 -15.78
N SER A 114 -7.52 0.11 -15.41
CA SER A 114 -8.80 0.76 -15.69
C SER A 114 -9.54 1.15 -14.40
N ALA A 115 -10.53 2.03 -14.51
CA ALA A 115 -11.36 2.40 -13.37
C ALA A 115 -12.11 1.21 -12.73
N PRO A 116 -12.65 0.24 -13.47
CA PRO A 116 -13.18 -0.99 -12.89
C PRO A 116 -12.15 -1.77 -12.07
N ASP A 117 -10.91 -1.89 -12.54
CA ASP A 117 -9.85 -2.59 -11.80
C ASP A 117 -9.56 -1.90 -10.45
N HIS A 118 -9.59 -0.58 -10.41
CA HIS A 118 -9.48 0.18 -9.17
C HIS A 118 -10.62 -0.14 -8.19
N VAL A 119 -11.85 -0.20 -8.69
CA VAL A 119 -13.03 -0.47 -7.87
C VAL A 119 -13.06 -1.92 -7.36
N ASP A 120 -12.48 -2.87 -8.07
CA ASP A 120 -12.37 -4.28 -7.64
C ASP A 120 -11.65 -4.44 -6.31
N HIS A 121 -10.70 -3.55 -5.99
CA HIS A 121 -10.06 -3.54 -4.67
C HIS A 121 -11.08 -3.34 -3.55
N LEU A 122 -12.07 -2.46 -3.76
CA LEU A 122 -13.13 -2.22 -2.80
C LEU A 122 -14.10 -3.41 -2.71
N TYR A 123 -14.42 -4.05 -3.82
CA TYR A 123 -15.25 -5.25 -3.81
C TYR A 123 -14.58 -6.44 -3.09
N GLY A 124 -13.25 -6.47 -3.04
CA GLY A 124 -12.47 -7.46 -2.31
C GLY A 124 -12.32 -7.20 -0.81
N ILE A 125 -12.96 -6.17 -0.25
CA ILE A 125 -12.73 -5.68 1.12
C ILE A 125 -12.84 -6.78 2.19
N ASP A 126 -13.79 -7.70 2.06
CA ASP A 126 -13.99 -8.77 3.04
C ASP A 126 -12.77 -9.69 3.15
N GLU A 127 -12.16 -10.06 2.02
CA GLU A 127 -10.96 -10.91 2.02
C GLU A 127 -9.74 -10.14 2.54
N PHE A 128 -9.56 -8.89 2.16
CA PHE A 128 -8.49 -8.04 2.66
C PHE A 128 -8.61 -7.79 4.17
N MET A 129 -9.83 -7.58 4.66
CA MET A 129 -10.08 -7.43 6.11
C MET A 129 -9.74 -8.72 6.86
N ARG A 130 -10.08 -9.89 6.33
CA ARG A 130 -9.68 -11.18 6.94
C ARG A 130 -8.17 -11.32 7.03
N LEU A 131 -7.44 -10.96 5.98
CA LEU A 131 -5.96 -10.95 5.99
C LEU A 131 -5.42 -9.99 7.06
N LEU A 132 -5.94 -8.77 7.12
CA LEU A 132 -5.54 -7.76 8.09
C LEU A 132 -5.78 -8.22 9.54
N LEU A 133 -6.88 -8.93 9.79
CA LEU A 133 -7.28 -9.37 11.12
C LEU A 133 -6.64 -10.70 11.56
N SER A 134 -6.24 -11.56 10.62
CA SER A 134 -5.73 -12.92 10.88
C SER A 134 -4.28 -12.97 11.39
N GLY A 135 -3.56 -11.87 11.42
CA GLY A 135 -2.14 -11.86 11.76
C GLY A 135 -1.84 -11.90 13.25
N ARG A 136 -0.54 -12.02 13.59
CA ARG A 136 -0.02 -12.06 14.96
C ARG A 136 -0.54 -10.89 15.81
N ARG A 137 -0.69 -11.13 17.12
CA ARG A 137 -1.00 -10.08 18.09
C ARG A 137 -0.04 -8.90 17.94
N ILE A 138 -0.58 -7.70 17.92
CA ILE A 138 0.20 -6.46 17.98
C ILE A 138 0.82 -6.39 19.37
N THR A 139 2.13 -6.24 19.42
CA THR A 139 2.84 -6.02 20.69
C THR A 139 2.59 -4.58 21.11
N ARG A 140 1.71 -4.37 22.08
CA ARG A 140 1.56 -3.05 22.71
C ARG A 140 2.82 -2.79 23.54
N ILE A 141 3.53 -1.72 23.23
CA ILE A 141 4.56 -1.18 24.11
C ILE A 141 3.82 -0.26 25.08
N ASN A 142 3.79 -0.66 26.36
CA ASN A 142 3.29 0.17 27.45
C ASN A 142 4.24 1.34 27.70
#